data_f8c8b86f557d22be07a2659b9f587f47
#
_entry.id   f8c8b86f557d22be07a2659b9f587f47
#
_cell.length_a   1.000
_cell.length_b   1.000
_cell.length_c   1.000
_cell.angle_alpha   90.00
_cell.angle_beta   90.00
_cell.angle_gamma   90.00
#
_symmetry.space_group_name_H-M   'P 1'
#
loop_
_entity.id
_entity.type
_entity.pdbx_description
1 polymer ?
#
loop_
_entity_poly.entity_id
_entity_poly.type
_entity_poly.pdbx_seq_one_letter_code
_entity_poly.pdbx_strand_id
1 'polypeptide(L)'
;MTAGRTGTAGTVGIVGDTRMHRYERGRTAAARRERGIAIVTVLLVVALAATLAASVLWRQQVATRDVENQRLATQTMWVERAAVEWARATLRAQSATSNVTFDGQTWSQPVGDVPLANLLPPGAATVNAELARARISGHVEDAQARFNLMNLVSRVAPGKPWQTHGEGLLAYRRLLGELSLDPALAQQTADYLLRSLRDANGPGGWPLQLVSVDDLARIPGYDARAIAALAPLVTILPDLTTVNVNTAAEPVLVAAIPTLSRSQARRLVERRRTAYFVSTGDVAEYLAPVQGNATLPDGSAVGVNSGYFIVHCRVQSARINARIDTLIARYGSGNFAWTSVIWVRRLTS
;
A
#
# COMPACT_ATOMS: atom_id res chain seq x y z
N MET A 1 69.04 10.42 -69.48
CA MET A 1 68.91 11.19 -70.77
C MET A 1 68.59 12.61 -70.41
N THR A 2 69.62 13.35 -70.47
CA THR A 2 69.84 14.58 -71.30
C THR A 2 69.11 15.76 -70.83
N ALA A 3 69.81 16.69 -70.19
CA ALA A 3 70.53 17.84 -70.73
C ALA A 3 69.56 19.02 -70.78
N GLY A 4 69.87 20.22 -70.39
CA GLY A 4 71.07 20.89 -70.27
C GLY A 4 70.83 22.43 -70.34
N ARG A 5 71.70 23.14 -69.68
CA ARG A 5 72.36 24.36 -70.07
C ARG A 5 71.51 25.63 -70.14
N THR A 6 71.90 26.71 -69.52
CA THR A 6 72.98 27.57 -69.41
C THR A 6 72.52 29.05 -69.59
N GLY A 7 72.86 29.93 -68.77
CA GLY A 7 73.73 31.06 -68.84
C GLY A 7 72.96 32.35 -68.93
N THR A 8 73.30 33.49 -68.45
CA THR A 8 74.52 34.19 -68.21
C THR A 8 74.20 35.45 -67.43
N ALA A 9 75.07 35.85 -66.60
CA ALA A 9 75.47 37.12 -66.04
C ALA A 9 75.03 38.45 -66.67
N GLY A 10 74.83 39.40 -65.79
CA GLY A 10 74.76 40.85 -66.09
C GLY A 10 74.73 41.69 -64.83
N THR A 11 75.80 42.25 -64.57
CA THR A 11 76.22 43.17 -63.48
C THR A 11 75.64 44.57 -63.61
N VAL A 12 75.62 45.29 -62.47
CA VAL A 12 75.73 46.74 -62.26
C VAL A 12 74.45 47.49 -61.85
N GLY A 13 74.58 48.14 -60.69
CA GLY A 13 74.04 49.42 -60.42
C GLY A 13 73.57 49.73 -58.99
N ILE A 14 74.48 50.25 -58.20
CA ILE A 14 74.27 50.89 -56.92
C ILE A 14 73.39 52.13 -57.10
N VAL A 15 72.38 52.38 -56.27
CA VAL A 15 72.08 53.67 -55.58
C VAL A 15 71.06 53.43 -54.48
N GLY A 16 71.38 53.92 -53.28
CA GLY A 16 70.58 53.82 -52.08
C GLY A 16 69.30 54.59 -52.10
N ASP A 17 68.38 54.20 -51.30
CA ASP A 17 67.55 55.12 -50.56
C ASP A 17 67.01 54.55 -49.25
N THR A 18 67.24 55.32 -48.24
CA THR A 18 66.88 55.21 -46.84
C THR A 18 65.41 55.48 -46.65
N ARG A 19 64.55 54.43 -46.75
CA ARG A 19 63.14 54.47 -46.30
C ARG A 19 62.51 53.13 -46.02
N MET A 20 63.12 52.31 -45.14
CA MET A 20 62.51 51.07 -44.73
C MET A 20 62.63 50.75 -43.24
N HIS A 21 62.40 51.70 -42.37
CA HIS A 21 62.40 51.41 -40.94
C HIS A 21 61.10 51.78 -40.15
N ARG A 22 60.00 52.04 -40.86
CA ARG A 22 58.76 52.43 -40.17
C ARG A 22 57.57 51.50 -40.38
N TYR A 23 57.74 50.41 -41.11
CA TYR A 23 56.58 49.45 -41.39
C TYR A 23 56.61 48.16 -40.61
N GLU A 24 57.70 47.74 -39.95
CA GLU A 24 57.77 46.48 -39.22
C GLU A 24 57.25 46.53 -37.79
N ARG A 25 57.15 47.71 -37.14
CA ARG A 25 56.61 47.81 -35.77
C ARG A 25 55.08 47.66 -35.67
N GLY A 26 54.35 47.90 -36.79
CA GLY A 26 52.89 47.76 -36.79
C GLY A 26 52.37 46.30 -36.93
N ARG A 27 53.14 45.43 -37.62
CA ARG A 27 52.72 44.04 -37.88
C ARG A 27 52.87 43.11 -36.68
N THR A 28 53.87 43.37 -35.84
CA THR A 28 54.12 42.53 -34.63
C THR A 28 53.11 42.80 -33.49
N ALA A 29 52.61 44.08 -33.40
CA ALA A 29 51.59 44.39 -32.37
C ALA A 29 50.21 43.95 -32.76
N ALA A 30 49.80 43.90 -34.02
CA ALA A 30 48.56 43.36 -34.52
C ALA A 30 48.54 41.89 -34.40
N ALA A 31 49.60 41.17 -34.79
CA ALA A 31 49.68 39.66 -34.66
C ALA A 31 49.67 39.17 -33.19
N ARG A 32 50.18 40.00 -32.24
CA ARG A 32 50.08 39.69 -30.81
C ARG A 32 48.64 39.84 -30.26
N ARG A 33 47.88 40.80 -30.74
CA ARG A 33 46.51 41.08 -30.36
C ARG A 33 45.56 40.01 -30.90
N GLU A 34 45.77 39.53 -32.14
CA GLU A 34 45.01 38.43 -32.74
C GLU A 34 45.25 37.08 -32.04
N ARG A 35 46.46 36.79 -31.58
CA ARG A 35 46.78 35.57 -30.81
C ARG A 35 46.09 35.56 -29.47
N GLY A 36 45.89 36.70 -28.77
CA GLY A 36 45.18 36.79 -27.52
C GLY A 36 43.68 36.46 -27.68
N ILE A 37 43.05 36.99 -28.75
CA ILE A 37 41.62 36.74 -29.05
C ILE A 37 41.42 35.27 -29.43
N ALA A 38 42.30 34.68 -30.21
CA ALA A 38 42.22 33.26 -30.60
C ALA A 38 42.29 32.30 -29.37
N ILE A 39 43.12 32.63 -28.37
CA ILE A 39 43.19 31.81 -27.13
C ILE A 39 41.91 31.93 -26.33
N VAL A 40 41.34 33.12 -26.19
CA VAL A 40 40.08 33.34 -25.48
C VAL A 40 38.92 32.63 -26.16
N THR A 41 38.83 32.70 -27.49
CA THR A 41 37.79 31.97 -28.26
C THR A 41 37.92 30.46 -28.13
N VAL A 42 39.15 29.92 -28.20
CA VAL A 42 39.35 28.47 -27.97
C VAL A 42 38.96 28.05 -26.56
N LEU A 43 39.37 28.84 -25.54
CA LEU A 43 38.96 28.56 -24.15
C LEU A 43 37.44 28.61 -23.97
N LEU A 44 36.76 29.57 -24.60
CA LEU A 44 35.30 29.69 -24.55
C LEU A 44 34.63 28.49 -25.23
N VAL A 45 35.13 28.06 -26.40
CA VAL A 45 34.59 26.86 -27.08
C VAL A 45 34.83 25.62 -26.25
N VAL A 46 36.00 25.45 -25.64
CA VAL A 46 36.30 24.31 -24.76
C VAL A 46 35.40 24.33 -23.52
N ALA A 47 35.23 25.51 -22.89
CA ALA A 47 34.32 25.63 -21.74
C ALA A 47 32.86 25.29 -22.11
N LEU A 48 32.39 25.77 -23.28
CA LEU A 48 31.07 25.45 -23.79
C LEU A 48 30.92 23.95 -24.07
N ALA A 49 31.91 23.34 -24.73
CA ALA A 49 31.90 21.89 -24.99
C ALA A 49 31.92 21.09 -23.69
N ALA A 50 32.72 21.50 -22.69
CA ALA A 50 32.75 20.84 -21.37
C ALA A 50 31.40 20.93 -20.63
N THR A 51 30.75 22.11 -20.66
CA THR A 51 29.43 22.30 -20.04
C THR A 51 28.35 21.47 -20.74
N LEU A 52 28.37 21.41 -22.07
CA LEU A 52 27.47 20.55 -22.83
C LEU A 52 27.69 19.04 -22.52
N ALA A 53 28.96 18.61 -22.51
CA ALA A 53 29.28 17.22 -22.15
C ALA A 53 28.83 16.87 -20.72
N ALA A 54 29.11 17.78 -19.76
CA ALA A 54 28.65 17.60 -18.37
C ALA A 54 27.10 17.53 -18.27
N SER A 55 26.38 18.37 -19.04
CA SER A 55 24.92 18.33 -19.06
C SER A 55 24.34 17.04 -19.62
N VAL A 56 24.96 16.48 -20.67
CA VAL A 56 24.58 15.20 -21.26
C VAL A 56 24.84 14.06 -20.28
N LEU A 57 26.01 14.02 -19.66
CA LEU A 57 26.34 13.01 -18.64
C LEU A 57 25.39 13.05 -17.46
N TRP A 58 25.05 14.23 -16.97
CA TRP A 58 24.06 14.42 -15.91
C TRP A 58 22.69 13.86 -16.30
N ARG A 59 22.19 14.19 -17.49
CA ARG A 59 20.91 13.67 -18.00
C ARG A 59 20.94 12.14 -18.13
N GLN A 60 22.03 11.56 -18.61
CA GLN A 60 22.18 10.10 -18.70
C GLN A 60 22.17 9.44 -17.32
N GLN A 61 22.85 10.02 -16.31
CA GLN A 61 22.80 9.50 -14.94
C GLN A 61 21.39 9.53 -14.36
N VAL A 62 20.65 10.62 -14.54
CA VAL A 62 19.25 10.71 -14.08
C VAL A 62 18.39 9.66 -14.78
N ALA A 63 18.47 9.57 -16.11
CA ALA A 63 17.70 8.59 -16.88
C ALA A 63 18.01 7.13 -16.47
N THR A 64 19.27 6.81 -16.20
CA THR A 64 19.65 5.47 -15.71
C THR A 64 19.04 5.15 -14.35
N ARG A 65 19.10 6.14 -13.41
CA ARG A 65 18.49 5.97 -12.09
C ARG A 65 16.96 5.83 -12.17
N ASP A 66 16.30 6.53 -13.07
CA ASP A 66 14.87 6.43 -13.27
C ASP A 66 14.48 5.03 -13.78
N VAL A 67 15.22 4.47 -14.73
CA VAL A 67 15.01 3.11 -15.22
C VAL A 67 15.24 2.07 -14.11
N GLU A 68 16.28 2.23 -13.30
CA GLU A 68 16.54 1.36 -12.14
C GLU A 68 15.39 1.42 -11.13
N ASN A 69 14.91 2.63 -10.79
CA ASN A 69 13.81 2.82 -9.86
C ASN A 69 12.51 2.19 -10.39
N GLN A 70 12.21 2.35 -11.68
CA GLN A 70 11.05 1.71 -12.31
C GLN A 70 11.15 0.19 -12.28
N ARG A 71 12.34 -0.38 -12.54
CA ARG A 71 12.57 -1.82 -12.41
C ARG A 71 12.36 -2.31 -10.99
N LEU A 72 12.92 -1.61 -10.00
CA LEU A 72 12.75 -1.96 -8.59
C LEU A 72 11.27 -1.89 -8.17
N ALA A 73 10.56 -0.85 -8.57
CA ALA A 73 9.13 -0.70 -8.28
C ALA A 73 8.31 -1.85 -8.88
N THR A 74 8.57 -2.21 -10.13
CA THR A 74 7.90 -3.33 -10.80
C THR A 74 8.19 -4.67 -10.12
N GLN A 75 9.44 -4.92 -9.76
CA GLN A 75 9.84 -6.15 -9.08
C GLN A 75 9.24 -6.24 -7.67
N THR A 76 9.21 -5.12 -6.94
CA THR A 76 8.56 -5.06 -5.62
C THR A 76 7.06 -5.39 -5.74
N MET A 77 6.38 -4.90 -6.77
CA MET A 77 4.98 -5.22 -7.04
C MET A 77 4.76 -6.73 -7.28
N TRP A 78 5.70 -7.42 -7.95
CA TRP A 78 5.61 -8.88 -8.12
C TRP A 78 5.79 -9.63 -6.80
N VAL A 79 6.67 -9.16 -5.91
CA VAL A 79 6.85 -9.73 -4.57
C VAL A 79 5.58 -9.54 -3.72
N GLU A 80 5.00 -8.33 -3.74
CA GLU A 80 3.73 -8.04 -3.07
C GLU A 80 2.63 -8.98 -3.56
N ARG A 81 2.52 -9.17 -4.88
CA ARG A 81 1.54 -10.08 -5.48
C ARG A 81 1.77 -11.54 -5.07
N ALA A 82 3.02 -11.98 -5.04
CA ALA A 82 3.36 -13.33 -4.59
C ALA A 82 2.95 -13.56 -3.12
N ALA A 83 3.15 -12.57 -2.24
CA ALA A 83 2.71 -12.63 -0.85
C ALA A 83 1.18 -12.76 -0.73
N VAL A 84 0.43 -12.01 -1.53
CA VAL A 84 -1.04 -12.09 -1.58
C VAL A 84 -1.50 -13.45 -2.09
N GLU A 85 -0.88 -13.98 -3.17
CA GLU A 85 -1.24 -15.32 -3.69
C GLU A 85 -0.90 -16.43 -2.69
N TRP A 86 0.19 -16.30 -1.95
CA TRP A 86 0.51 -17.23 -0.85
C TRP A 86 -0.56 -17.19 0.23
N ALA A 87 -0.99 -16.00 0.68
CA ALA A 87 -2.06 -15.85 1.65
C ALA A 87 -3.38 -16.45 1.14
N ARG A 88 -3.73 -16.22 -0.13
CA ARG A 88 -4.91 -16.81 -0.78
C ARG A 88 -4.87 -18.34 -0.78
N ALA A 89 -3.72 -18.92 -1.11
CA ALA A 89 -3.52 -20.38 -1.11
C ALA A 89 -3.67 -20.96 0.31
N THR A 90 -3.07 -20.29 1.31
CA THR A 90 -3.15 -20.69 2.73
C THR A 90 -4.60 -20.64 3.24
N LEU A 91 -5.33 -19.55 2.94
CA LEU A 91 -6.73 -19.40 3.33
C LEU A 91 -7.65 -20.46 2.69
N ARG A 92 -7.39 -20.83 1.41
CA ARG A 92 -8.11 -21.92 0.74
C ARG A 92 -7.80 -23.27 1.36
N ALA A 93 -6.53 -23.57 1.59
CA ALA A 93 -6.10 -24.83 2.21
C ALA A 93 -6.73 -25.00 3.61
N GLN A 94 -6.77 -23.91 4.40
CA GLN A 94 -7.41 -23.91 5.71
C GLN A 94 -8.92 -24.21 5.62
N SER A 95 -9.62 -23.64 4.66
CA SER A 95 -11.05 -23.86 4.45
C SER A 95 -11.38 -25.31 4.04
N ALA A 96 -10.41 -26.01 3.45
CA ALA A 96 -10.56 -27.43 3.13
C ALA A 96 -10.53 -28.33 4.37
N THR A 97 -9.88 -27.89 5.45
CA THR A 97 -9.68 -28.70 6.66
C THR A 97 -10.60 -28.31 7.82
N SER A 98 -11.07 -27.06 7.87
CA SER A 98 -11.89 -26.55 8.97
C SER A 98 -12.81 -25.42 8.52
N ASN A 99 -14.05 -25.47 8.97
CA ASN A 99 -15.03 -24.38 8.81
C ASN A 99 -14.93 -23.33 9.94
N VAL A 100 -14.06 -23.55 10.94
CA VAL A 100 -13.85 -22.62 12.05
C VAL A 100 -12.61 -21.78 11.78
N THR A 101 -12.69 -20.50 12.07
CA THR A 101 -11.56 -19.57 11.98
C THR A 101 -11.15 -19.12 13.37
N PHE A 102 -9.88 -19.31 13.73
CA PHE A 102 -9.33 -18.94 15.04
C PHE A 102 -7.83 -18.59 14.94
N ASP A 103 -7.34 -17.85 15.93
CA ASP A 103 -5.91 -17.55 16.06
C ASP A 103 -5.15 -18.84 16.40
N GLY A 104 -3.97 -19.01 15.78
CA GLY A 104 -3.17 -20.25 15.88
C GLY A 104 -3.24 -21.15 14.65
N GLN A 105 -4.14 -20.87 13.70
CA GLN A 105 -4.14 -21.52 12.38
C GLN A 105 -2.96 -21.03 11.52
N THR A 106 -2.60 -21.75 10.47
CA THR A 106 -1.46 -21.43 9.59
C THR A 106 -1.52 -20.02 9.02
N TRP A 107 -2.73 -19.55 8.67
CA TRP A 107 -2.93 -18.21 8.11
C TRP A 107 -2.60 -17.08 9.11
N SER A 108 -2.80 -17.29 10.41
CA SER A 108 -2.59 -16.28 11.45
C SER A 108 -1.13 -16.16 11.90
N GLN A 109 -0.26 -17.08 11.44
CA GLN A 109 1.17 -17.01 11.80
C GLN A 109 1.85 -15.85 11.06
N PRO A 110 2.47 -14.92 11.79
CA PRO A 110 3.16 -13.82 11.14
C PRO A 110 4.40 -14.33 10.41
N VAL A 111 4.59 -13.84 9.20
CA VAL A 111 5.87 -13.97 8.50
C VAL A 111 6.80 -12.90 9.07
N GLY A 112 7.81 -13.34 9.80
CA GLY A 112 8.83 -12.46 10.37
C GLY A 112 9.61 -11.72 9.29
N ASP A 113 10.56 -10.90 9.72
CA ASP A 113 11.43 -10.15 8.83
C ASP A 113 12.45 -11.09 8.13
N VAL A 114 12.06 -11.66 7.00
CA VAL A 114 12.82 -12.67 6.24
C VAL A 114 13.54 -12.01 5.06
N PRO A 115 14.84 -12.29 4.84
CA PRO A 115 15.52 -11.88 3.61
C PRO A 115 14.80 -12.44 2.38
N LEU A 116 14.48 -11.58 1.42
CA LEU A 116 13.79 -12.01 0.20
C LEU A 116 14.59 -13.03 -0.61
N ALA A 117 15.93 -12.95 -0.55
CA ALA A 117 16.81 -13.95 -1.17
C ALA A 117 16.50 -15.39 -0.77
N ASN A 118 15.99 -15.63 0.45
CA ASN A 118 15.64 -16.95 0.94
C ASN A 118 14.32 -17.48 0.34
N LEU A 119 13.53 -16.61 -0.26
CA LEU A 119 12.23 -16.93 -0.86
C LEU A 119 12.28 -16.96 -2.40
N LEU A 120 13.38 -16.47 -2.99
CA LEU A 120 13.56 -16.44 -4.43
C LEU A 120 14.08 -17.79 -4.95
N PRO A 121 13.71 -18.20 -6.16
CA PRO A 121 14.30 -19.37 -6.81
C PRO A 121 15.83 -19.22 -6.95
N PRO A 122 16.57 -20.34 -6.97
CA PRO A 122 18.01 -20.30 -7.22
C PRO A 122 18.37 -19.51 -8.48
N GLY A 123 19.32 -18.59 -8.38
CA GLY A 123 19.74 -17.71 -9.48
C GLY A 123 18.96 -16.40 -9.62
N ALA A 124 17.76 -16.28 -9.09
CA ALA A 124 16.97 -15.02 -9.18
C ALA A 124 17.61 -13.89 -8.36
N ALA A 125 18.30 -14.20 -7.27
CA ALA A 125 19.00 -13.22 -6.43
C ALA A 125 20.17 -12.52 -7.16
N THR A 126 20.75 -13.14 -8.19
CA THR A 126 21.84 -12.55 -8.97
C THR A 126 21.37 -11.52 -9.97
N VAL A 127 20.10 -11.53 -10.35
CA VAL A 127 19.52 -10.63 -11.36
C VAL A 127 19.27 -9.22 -10.78
N ASN A 128 18.97 -9.13 -9.47
CA ASN A 128 18.80 -7.85 -8.80
C ASN A 128 19.26 -7.91 -7.34
N ALA A 129 20.50 -7.45 -7.13
CA ALA A 129 21.14 -7.46 -5.82
C ALA A 129 20.40 -6.59 -4.76
N GLU A 130 19.73 -5.52 -5.16
CA GLU A 130 18.96 -4.66 -4.25
C GLU A 130 17.70 -5.37 -3.75
N LEU A 131 16.99 -6.04 -4.65
CA LEU A 131 15.81 -6.83 -4.27
C LEU A 131 16.19 -8.03 -3.42
N ALA A 132 17.33 -8.67 -3.71
CA ALA A 132 17.84 -9.79 -2.90
C ALA A 132 18.18 -9.37 -1.46
N ARG A 133 18.61 -8.12 -1.26
CA ARG A 133 18.86 -7.54 0.06
C ARG A 133 17.59 -7.08 0.77
N ALA A 134 16.48 -6.96 0.05
CA ALA A 134 15.20 -6.57 0.65
C ALA A 134 14.73 -7.64 1.64
N ARG A 135 14.00 -7.17 2.64
CA ARG A 135 13.38 -8.02 3.65
C ARG A 135 11.87 -7.92 3.49
N ILE A 136 11.21 -9.03 3.68
CA ILE A 136 9.74 -9.10 3.67
C ILE A 136 9.23 -9.49 5.04
N SER A 137 8.18 -8.83 5.47
CA SER A 137 7.42 -9.17 6.66
C SER A 137 5.93 -8.98 6.41
N GLY A 138 5.11 -9.69 7.15
CA GLY A 138 3.67 -9.54 7.01
C GLY A 138 2.90 -10.47 7.93
N HIS A 139 1.60 -10.23 8.00
CA HIS A 139 0.65 -11.09 8.70
C HIS A 139 -0.71 -11.00 8.02
N VAL A 140 -1.55 -11.96 8.29
CA VAL A 140 -2.94 -11.96 7.88
C VAL A 140 -3.78 -11.70 9.12
N GLU A 141 -4.74 -10.80 9.02
CA GLU A 141 -5.69 -10.45 10.07
C GLU A 141 -7.09 -10.92 9.67
N ASP A 142 -7.86 -11.44 10.62
CA ASP A 142 -9.28 -11.70 10.43
C ASP A 142 -10.05 -10.37 10.46
N ALA A 143 -10.58 -9.96 9.30
CA ALA A 143 -11.33 -8.71 9.21
C ALA A 143 -12.68 -8.75 9.96
N GLN A 144 -13.21 -9.95 10.23
CA GLN A 144 -14.43 -10.16 11.03
C GLN A 144 -14.16 -10.22 12.54
N ALA A 145 -12.89 -10.07 12.97
CA ALA A 145 -12.56 -9.74 14.35
C ALA A 145 -13.06 -8.35 14.76
N ARG A 146 -13.40 -7.51 13.77
CA ARG A 146 -13.87 -6.14 13.94
C ARG A 146 -15.35 -6.01 13.58
N PHE A 147 -16.03 -5.00 14.14
CA PHE A 147 -17.39 -4.68 13.76
C PHE A 147 -17.43 -4.08 12.35
N ASN A 148 -18.23 -4.67 11.48
CA ASN A 148 -18.39 -4.17 10.12
C ASN A 148 -19.41 -3.03 10.08
N LEU A 149 -18.98 -1.83 9.68
CA LEU A 149 -19.85 -0.67 9.57
C LEU A 149 -20.97 -0.85 8.53
N MET A 150 -20.79 -1.72 7.52
CA MET A 150 -21.85 -2.05 6.59
C MET A 150 -23.02 -2.79 7.24
N ASN A 151 -22.84 -3.36 8.44
CA ASN A 151 -23.94 -3.93 9.22
C ASN A 151 -24.98 -2.89 9.71
N LEU A 152 -24.70 -1.60 9.58
CA LEU A 152 -25.68 -0.53 9.88
C LEU A 152 -26.80 -0.43 8.85
N VAL A 153 -26.60 -0.98 7.67
CA VAL A 153 -27.54 -0.91 6.56
C VAL A 153 -27.74 -2.30 5.93
N SER A 154 -28.93 -2.54 5.41
CA SER A 154 -29.26 -3.78 4.71
C SER A 154 -30.18 -3.52 3.53
N ARG A 155 -30.28 -4.49 2.62
CA ARG A 155 -31.29 -4.52 1.56
C ARG A 155 -31.91 -5.90 1.46
N VAL A 156 -33.18 -5.97 1.15
CA VAL A 156 -33.94 -7.24 1.09
C VAL A 156 -33.43 -8.11 -0.07
N ALA A 157 -33.03 -7.52 -1.19
CA ALA A 157 -32.50 -8.20 -2.36
C ALA A 157 -31.63 -7.25 -3.21
N PRO A 158 -30.76 -7.76 -4.09
CA PRO A 158 -30.05 -6.94 -5.08
C PRO A 158 -31.03 -6.05 -5.87
N GLY A 159 -30.69 -4.76 -6.06
CA GLY A 159 -31.53 -3.79 -6.75
C GLY A 159 -32.67 -3.19 -5.91
N LYS A 160 -32.88 -3.63 -4.67
CA LYS A 160 -33.81 -2.99 -3.74
C LYS A 160 -33.14 -1.87 -2.95
N PRO A 161 -33.90 -0.85 -2.51
CA PRO A 161 -33.34 0.23 -1.71
C PRO A 161 -32.67 -0.27 -0.44
N TRP A 162 -31.58 0.38 -0.08
CA TRP A 162 -30.93 0.20 1.21
C TRP A 162 -31.77 0.82 2.32
N GLN A 163 -31.81 0.18 3.45
CA GLN A 163 -32.50 0.64 4.65
C GLN A 163 -31.64 0.45 5.90
N THR A 164 -31.94 1.15 6.97
CA THR A 164 -31.24 0.98 8.24
C THR A 164 -31.47 -0.43 8.77
N HIS A 165 -30.41 -1.10 9.20
CA HIS A 165 -30.47 -2.40 9.84
C HIS A 165 -30.46 -2.22 11.35
N GLY A 166 -31.61 -2.47 12.00
CA GLY A 166 -31.84 -2.14 13.41
C GLY A 166 -30.87 -2.84 14.37
N GLU A 167 -30.62 -4.14 14.18
CA GLU A 167 -29.71 -4.91 15.04
C GLU A 167 -28.26 -4.39 14.93
N GLY A 168 -27.78 -4.11 13.70
CA GLY A 168 -26.48 -3.53 13.47
C GLY A 168 -26.35 -2.13 14.11
N LEU A 169 -27.40 -1.31 14.01
CA LEU A 169 -27.43 0.01 14.63
C LEU A 169 -27.32 -0.09 16.17
N LEU A 170 -28.05 -1.01 16.79
CA LEU A 170 -27.98 -1.24 18.23
C LEU A 170 -26.60 -1.77 18.65
N ALA A 171 -26.02 -2.68 17.88
CA ALA A 171 -24.67 -3.20 18.13
C ALA A 171 -23.63 -2.08 18.06
N TYR A 172 -23.69 -1.22 17.05
CA TYR A 172 -22.73 -0.11 16.94
C TYR A 172 -22.91 0.94 18.05
N ARG A 173 -24.15 1.23 18.46
CA ARG A 173 -24.41 2.09 19.63
C ARG A 173 -23.76 1.54 20.90
N ARG A 174 -23.82 0.21 21.13
CA ARG A 174 -23.13 -0.45 22.25
C ARG A 174 -21.60 -0.27 22.13
N LEU A 175 -21.02 -0.44 20.93
CA LEU A 175 -19.60 -0.25 20.72
C LEU A 175 -19.16 1.18 21.01
N LEU A 176 -19.90 2.17 20.56
CA LEU A 176 -19.63 3.58 20.85
C LEU A 176 -19.70 3.86 22.36
N GLY A 177 -20.71 3.30 23.05
CA GLY A 177 -20.84 3.39 24.51
C GLY A 177 -19.66 2.75 25.26
N GLU A 178 -19.16 1.58 24.80
CA GLU A 178 -17.96 0.93 25.36
C GLU A 178 -16.71 1.82 25.26
N LEU A 179 -16.65 2.68 24.25
CA LEU A 179 -15.56 3.63 24.01
C LEU A 179 -15.80 5.01 24.62
N SER A 180 -16.94 5.21 25.32
CA SER A 180 -17.38 6.51 25.83
C SER A 180 -17.53 7.58 24.73
N LEU A 181 -17.94 7.15 23.52
CA LEU A 181 -18.27 8.00 22.40
C LEU A 181 -19.80 8.23 22.34
N ASP A 182 -20.22 9.31 21.66
CA ASP A 182 -21.64 9.63 21.51
C ASP A 182 -22.38 8.54 20.72
N PRO A 183 -23.39 7.86 21.31
CA PRO A 183 -24.18 6.85 20.61
C PRO A 183 -24.98 7.39 19.41
N ALA A 184 -25.21 8.70 19.32
CA ALA A 184 -25.88 9.34 18.18
C ALA A 184 -25.08 9.20 16.87
N LEU A 185 -23.75 9.03 16.96
CA LEU A 185 -22.88 8.77 15.81
C LEU A 185 -23.30 7.52 15.03
N ALA A 186 -23.94 6.54 15.68
CA ALA A 186 -24.41 5.34 14.99
C ALA A 186 -25.48 5.68 13.94
N GLN A 187 -26.46 6.51 14.29
CA GLN A 187 -27.50 6.94 13.35
C GLN A 187 -26.90 7.80 12.23
N GLN A 188 -26.03 8.73 12.58
CA GLN A 188 -25.37 9.60 11.60
C GLN A 188 -24.57 8.78 10.58
N THR A 189 -23.88 7.71 11.04
CA THR A 189 -23.14 6.81 10.16
C THR A 189 -24.08 6.00 9.26
N ALA A 190 -25.19 5.48 9.80
CA ALA A 190 -26.20 4.77 9.01
C ALA A 190 -26.79 5.68 7.93
N ASP A 191 -27.15 6.91 8.29
CA ASP A 191 -27.70 7.90 7.35
C ASP A 191 -26.70 8.30 6.27
N TYR A 192 -25.41 8.41 6.62
CA TYR A 192 -24.35 8.65 5.65
C TYR A 192 -24.22 7.49 4.68
N LEU A 193 -24.18 6.25 5.18
CA LEU A 193 -24.09 5.03 4.35
C LEU A 193 -25.29 4.94 3.41
N LEU A 194 -26.52 5.15 3.91
CA LEU A 194 -27.73 5.14 3.08
C LEU A 194 -27.67 6.16 1.94
N ARG A 195 -27.14 7.36 2.21
CA ARG A 195 -26.99 8.38 1.17
C ARG A 195 -25.91 8.00 0.16
N SER A 196 -24.78 7.43 0.61
CA SER A 196 -23.65 7.06 -0.26
C SER A 196 -23.92 5.83 -1.13
N LEU A 197 -24.87 4.98 -0.73
CA LEU A 197 -25.23 3.73 -1.41
C LEU A 197 -26.46 3.87 -2.34
N ARG A 198 -27.04 5.06 -2.45
CA ARG A 198 -28.15 5.30 -3.40
C ARG A 198 -27.66 5.18 -4.83
N ASP A 199 -28.53 4.68 -5.71
CA ASP A 199 -28.23 4.62 -7.13
C ASP A 199 -27.97 6.01 -7.72
N ALA A 200 -26.91 6.13 -8.51
CA ALA A 200 -26.35 7.40 -9.00
C ALA A 200 -27.24 8.17 -10.02
N ASN A 201 -28.49 7.74 -10.26
CA ASN A 201 -29.39 8.32 -11.28
C ASN A 201 -30.22 9.51 -10.81
N GLY A 202 -30.00 10.03 -9.58
CA GLY A 202 -30.70 11.19 -9.03
C GLY A 202 -29.93 12.49 -9.23
N PRO A 203 -30.63 13.66 -9.38
CA PRO A 203 -29.97 14.96 -9.39
C PRO A 203 -29.42 15.27 -8.01
N GLY A 204 -28.13 15.53 -7.90
CA GLY A 204 -27.43 15.94 -6.68
C GLY A 204 -26.13 15.17 -6.45
N GLY A 205 -25.14 15.83 -5.84
CA GLY A 205 -23.89 15.19 -5.42
C GLY A 205 -24.14 14.22 -4.27
N TRP A 206 -23.79 12.96 -4.47
CA TRP A 206 -23.85 11.94 -3.42
C TRP A 206 -22.53 11.94 -2.63
N PRO A 207 -22.57 11.71 -1.31
CA PRO A 207 -21.34 11.54 -0.55
C PRO A 207 -20.58 10.29 -1.05
N LEU A 208 -19.25 10.37 -1.06
CA LEU A 208 -18.42 9.23 -1.41
C LEU A 208 -18.64 8.08 -0.42
N GLN A 209 -18.67 6.85 -0.92
CA GLN A 209 -18.75 5.67 -0.07
C GLN A 209 -17.57 5.59 0.90
N LEU A 210 -17.82 5.07 2.09
CA LEU A 210 -16.77 4.78 3.04
C LEU A 210 -15.98 3.56 2.54
N VAL A 211 -14.69 3.72 2.40
CA VAL A 211 -13.76 2.64 2.01
C VAL A 211 -12.68 2.41 3.06
N SER A 212 -12.50 3.36 3.98
CA SER A 212 -11.54 3.33 5.09
C SER A 212 -12.20 3.83 6.37
N VAL A 213 -11.71 3.39 7.52
CA VAL A 213 -12.16 3.92 8.82
C VAL A 213 -11.87 5.42 8.93
N ASP A 214 -10.80 5.90 8.30
CA ASP A 214 -10.49 7.34 8.25
C ASP A 214 -11.56 8.17 7.55
N ASP A 215 -12.35 7.55 6.66
CA ASP A 215 -13.44 8.22 5.98
C ASP A 215 -14.59 8.64 6.92
N LEU A 216 -14.62 8.12 8.15
CA LEU A 216 -15.53 8.60 9.20
C LEU A 216 -15.35 10.10 9.49
N ALA A 217 -14.17 10.66 9.21
CA ALA A 217 -13.94 12.11 9.31
C ALA A 217 -14.88 12.96 8.41
N ARG A 218 -15.52 12.35 7.41
CA ARG A 218 -16.52 13.01 6.56
C ARG A 218 -17.89 13.12 7.21
N ILE A 219 -18.10 12.43 8.33
CA ILE A 219 -19.36 12.41 9.08
C ILE A 219 -19.22 13.39 10.25
N PRO A 220 -20.10 14.40 10.38
CA PRO A 220 -20.07 15.33 11.51
C PRO A 220 -20.08 14.57 12.85
N GLY A 221 -19.30 15.05 13.80
CA GLY A 221 -19.20 14.46 15.14
C GLY A 221 -18.06 13.45 15.33
N TYR A 222 -17.43 12.97 14.27
CA TYR A 222 -16.20 12.18 14.40
C TYR A 222 -14.98 13.11 14.40
N ASP A 223 -14.26 13.11 15.50
CA ASP A 223 -12.95 13.73 15.62
C ASP A 223 -11.82 12.69 15.43
N ALA A 224 -10.58 13.15 15.35
CA ALA A 224 -9.41 12.29 15.19
C ALA A 224 -9.26 11.28 16.35
N ARG A 225 -9.67 11.66 17.57
CA ARG A 225 -9.63 10.80 18.76
C ARG A 225 -10.63 9.65 18.65
N ALA A 226 -11.86 9.94 18.25
CA ALA A 226 -12.90 8.95 18.04
C ALA A 226 -12.50 7.95 16.93
N ILE A 227 -11.97 8.46 15.80
CA ILE A 227 -11.49 7.63 14.70
C ILE A 227 -10.36 6.73 15.14
N ALA A 228 -9.37 7.26 15.86
CA ALA A 228 -8.24 6.47 16.37
C ALA A 228 -8.70 5.37 17.36
N ALA A 229 -9.69 5.65 18.21
CA ALA A 229 -10.26 4.66 19.12
C ALA A 229 -11.05 3.56 18.39
N LEU A 230 -11.73 3.90 17.30
CA LEU A 230 -12.51 2.98 16.49
C LEU A 230 -11.65 2.16 15.51
N ALA A 231 -10.55 2.70 15.01
CA ALA A 231 -9.72 2.07 13.97
C ALA A 231 -9.35 0.60 14.24
N PRO A 232 -8.99 0.17 15.46
CA PRO A 232 -8.71 -1.24 15.74
C PRO A 232 -9.96 -2.11 15.90
N LEU A 233 -11.17 -1.53 16.01
CA LEU A 233 -12.40 -2.21 16.41
C LEU A 233 -13.46 -2.26 15.30
N VAL A 234 -13.33 -1.46 14.25
CA VAL A 234 -14.28 -1.42 13.13
C VAL A 234 -13.60 -1.67 11.81
N THR A 235 -14.39 -2.13 10.85
CA THR A 235 -13.96 -2.40 9.48
C THR A 235 -15.09 -2.03 8.51
N ILE A 236 -14.79 -2.01 7.20
CA ILE A 236 -15.76 -1.82 6.14
C ILE A 236 -15.61 -2.97 5.17
N LEU A 237 -16.58 -3.89 5.16
CA LEU A 237 -16.63 -5.07 4.30
C LEU A 237 -17.81 -4.96 3.33
N PRO A 238 -17.73 -5.60 2.15
CA PRO A 238 -18.77 -5.43 1.10
C PRO A 238 -20.16 -5.92 1.51
N ASP A 239 -20.21 -6.98 2.32
CA ASP A 239 -21.44 -7.65 2.71
C ASP A 239 -21.70 -7.54 4.22
N LEU A 240 -22.92 -7.86 4.65
CA LEU A 240 -23.24 -8.10 6.05
C LEU A 240 -22.42 -9.26 6.59
N THR A 241 -21.81 -9.09 7.76
CA THR A 241 -20.96 -10.12 8.38
C THR A 241 -21.23 -10.27 9.85
N THR A 242 -21.04 -11.46 10.38
CA THR A 242 -20.97 -11.71 11.82
C THR A 242 -19.59 -11.41 12.36
N VAL A 243 -19.50 -11.07 13.63
CA VAL A 243 -18.25 -10.95 14.37
C VAL A 243 -17.75 -12.33 14.77
N ASN A 244 -16.49 -12.65 14.46
CA ASN A 244 -15.90 -13.92 14.85
C ASN A 244 -15.49 -13.91 16.32
N VAL A 245 -16.12 -14.76 17.13
CA VAL A 245 -15.85 -14.84 18.59
C VAL A 245 -14.42 -15.29 18.87
N ASN A 246 -13.83 -16.11 17.97
CA ASN A 246 -12.49 -16.64 18.15
C ASN A 246 -11.36 -15.64 17.94
N THR A 247 -11.66 -14.47 17.32
CA THR A 247 -10.63 -13.47 16.97
C THR A 247 -10.96 -12.07 17.48
N ALA A 248 -12.24 -11.76 17.76
CA ALA A 248 -12.69 -10.41 18.11
C ALA A 248 -12.20 -9.94 19.48
N ALA A 249 -11.95 -8.63 19.61
CA ALA A 249 -11.61 -7.99 20.89
C ALA A 249 -12.82 -7.86 21.83
N GLU A 250 -12.57 -7.75 23.15
CA GLU A 250 -13.62 -7.62 24.18
C GLU A 250 -14.69 -6.57 23.82
N PRO A 251 -14.38 -5.32 23.43
CA PRO A 251 -15.42 -4.31 23.14
C PRO A 251 -16.29 -4.71 21.96
N VAL A 252 -15.73 -5.40 20.96
CA VAL A 252 -16.47 -5.87 19.78
C VAL A 252 -17.43 -6.99 20.15
N LEU A 253 -17.03 -7.91 21.05
CA LEU A 253 -17.91 -8.96 21.57
C LEU A 253 -19.07 -8.39 22.40
N VAL A 254 -18.80 -7.40 23.27
CA VAL A 254 -19.83 -6.69 24.04
C VAL A 254 -20.83 -6.00 23.11
N ALA A 255 -20.34 -5.44 22.02
CA ALA A 255 -21.19 -4.82 21.02
C ALA A 255 -22.04 -5.82 20.24
N ALA A 256 -21.46 -6.97 19.86
CA ALA A 256 -22.07 -7.96 18.99
C ALA A 256 -23.07 -8.89 19.69
N ILE A 257 -22.92 -9.10 21.01
CA ILE A 257 -23.82 -9.93 21.82
C ILE A 257 -24.62 -9.04 22.78
N PRO A 258 -25.92 -8.88 22.60
CA PRO A 258 -26.76 -8.14 23.56
C PRO A 258 -26.62 -8.68 24.98
N THR A 259 -26.65 -7.78 25.96
CA THR A 259 -26.55 -8.10 27.41
C THR A 259 -25.23 -8.72 27.88
N LEU A 260 -24.24 -8.92 26.99
CA LEU A 260 -22.92 -9.40 27.37
C LEU A 260 -22.19 -8.35 28.21
N SER A 261 -21.80 -8.70 29.43
CA SER A 261 -20.96 -7.84 30.27
C SER A 261 -19.48 -7.93 29.84
N ARG A 262 -18.70 -6.88 30.15
CA ARG A 262 -17.24 -6.89 29.92
C ARG A 262 -16.55 -8.08 30.60
N SER A 263 -16.98 -8.46 31.79
CA SER A 263 -16.42 -9.62 32.51
C SER A 263 -16.69 -10.94 31.77
N GLN A 264 -17.88 -11.10 31.18
CA GLN A 264 -18.20 -12.25 30.34
C GLN A 264 -17.41 -12.25 29.03
N ALA A 265 -17.29 -11.10 28.36
CA ALA A 265 -16.46 -10.96 27.16
C ALA A 265 -14.99 -11.32 27.43
N ARG A 266 -14.45 -10.86 28.56
CA ARG A 266 -13.10 -11.26 28.99
C ARG A 266 -12.97 -12.75 29.19
N ARG A 267 -13.93 -13.42 29.83
CA ARG A 267 -13.90 -14.88 29.97
C ARG A 267 -13.95 -15.61 28.62
N LEU A 268 -14.71 -15.12 27.64
CA LEU A 268 -14.69 -15.65 26.27
C LEU A 268 -13.29 -15.54 25.65
N VAL A 269 -12.66 -14.39 25.76
CA VAL A 269 -11.29 -14.14 25.24
C VAL A 269 -10.27 -15.04 25.95
N GLU A 270 -10.37 -15.23 27.25
CA GLU A 270 -9.49 -16.14 27.99
C GLU A 270 -9.68 -17.60 27.57
N ARG A 271 -10.93 -18.04 27.49
CA ARG A 271 -11.25 -19.42 27.11
C ARG A 271 -10.72 -19.78 25.74
N ARG A 272 -10.90 -18.94 24.72
CA ARG A 272 -10.45 -19.23 23.35
C ARG A 272 -8.94 -19.39 23.18
N ARG A 273 -8.14 -18.88 24.12
CA ARG A 273 -6.67 -19.06 24.14
C ARG A 273 -6.28 -20.52 24.39
N THR A 274 -7.11 -21.26 25.13
CA THR A 274 -6.88 -22.66 25.45
C THR A 274 -7.69 -23.59 24.57
N ALA A 275 -8.91 -23.19 24.22
CA ALA A 275 -9.80 -23.94 23.34
C ALA A 275 -10.73 -22.99 22.59
N TYR A 276 -10.62 -22.96 21.27
CA TYR A 276 -11.49 -22.15 20.42
C TYR A 276 -12.93 -22.66 20.44
N PHE A 277 -13.88 -21.79 20.11
CA PHE A 277 -15.30 -22.13 19.98
C PHE A 277 -15.56 -22.75 18.61
N VAL A 278 -16.25 -23.88 18.58
CA VAL A 278 -16.53 -24.64 17.35
C VAL A 278 -17.89 -24.27 16.73
N SER A 279 -18.79 -23.69 17.53
CA SER A 279 -20.13 -23.23 17.10
C SER A 279 -20.61 -22.08 17.97
N THR A 280 -21.67 -21.40 17.53
CA THR A 280 -22.38 -20.41 18.35
C THR A 280 -23.11 -21.04 19.53
N GLY A 281 -23.50 -22.31 19.42
CA GLY A 281 -24.04 -23.11 20.54
C GLY A 281 -23.02 -23.31 21.67
N ASP A 282 -21.75 -23.61 21.31
CA ASP A 282 -20.64 -23.71 22.29
C ASP A 282 -20.40 -22.38 23.03
N VAL A 283 -20.56 -21.26 22.33
CA VAL A 283 -20.52 -19.93 22.96
C VAL A 283 -21.68 -19.71 23.92
N ALA A 284 -22.88 -20.11 23.53
CA ALA A 284 -24.07 -19.98 24.36
C ALA A 284 -23.98 -20.81 25.61
N GLU A 285 -23.56 -22.09 25.51
CA GLU A 285 -23.35 -22.98 26.63
C GLU A 285 -22.31 -22.43 27.62
N TYR A 286 -21.22 -21.90 27.11
CA TYR A 286 -20.17 -21.29 27.93
C TYR A 286 -20.66 -20.05 28.71
N LEU A 287 -21.58 -19.28 28.15
CA LEU A 287 -22.17 -18.09 28.76
C LEU A 287 -23.32 -18.40 29.71
N ALA A 288 -23.94 -19.58 29.57
CA ALA A 288 -25.10 -19.96 30.37
C ALA A 288 -24.73 -20.14 31.84
N PRO A 289 -25.55 -19.62 32.77
CA PRO A 289 -25.30 -19.78 34.21
C PRO A 289 -25.58 -21.18 34.73
N VAL A 290 -26.38 -21.98 33.99
CA VAL A 290 -26.81 -23.35 34.39
C VAL A 290 -26.86 -24.22 33.13
N GLN A 291 -26.52 -25.51 33.23
CA GLN A 291 -26.64 -26.47 32.13
C GLN A 291 -28.12 -26.57 31.68
N GLY A 292 -28.35 -26.37 30.40
CA GLY A 292 -29.65 -26.40 29.74
C GLY A 292 -29.51 -26.01 28.27
N ASN A 293 -30.62 -25.99 27.51
CA ASN A 293 -30.62 -25.50 26.12
C ASN A 293 -30.28 -23.99 26.06
N ALA A 294 -28.99 -23.72 26.10
CA ALA A 294 -28.47 -22.33 26.04
C ALA A 294 -28.57 -21.82 24.60
N THR A 295 -29.18 -20.66 24.44
CA THR A 295 -29.19 -19.92 23.19
C THR A 295 -28.56 -18.53 23.41
N LEU A 296 -27.91 -17.99 22.37
CA LEU A 296 -27.46 -16.61 22.41
C LEU A 296 -28.70 -15.67 22.44
N PRO A 297 -28.60 -14.50 23.08
CA PRO A 297 -29.66 -13.50 23.05
C PRO A 297 -30.05 -13.12 21.62
N ASP A 298 -31.33 -12.83 21.39
CA ASP A 298 -31.82 -12.31 20.10
C ASP A 298 -31.06 -11.04 19.70
N GLY A 299 -30.76 -10.93 18.40
CA GLY A 299 -29.96 -9.82 17.88
C GLY A 299 -28.44 -10.00 18.09
N SER A 300 -27.99 -11.21 18.47
CA SER A 300 -26.55 -11.54 18.51
C SER A 300 -26.00 -11.69 17.09
N ALA A 301 -25.00 -10.88 16.74
CA ALA A 301 -24.36 -10.87 15.42
C ALA A 301 -22.97 -11.50 15.46
N VAL A 302 -22.87 -12.75 15.94
CA VAL A 302 -21.60 -13.47 16.11
C VAL A 302 -21.57 -14.79 15.34
N GLY A 303 -20.36 -15.24 15.03
CA GLY A 303 -20.06 -16.51 14.38
C GLY A 303 -18.71 -17.03 14.84
N VAL A 304 -18.32 -18.20 14.31
CA VAL A 304 -17.03 -18.87 14.59
C VAL A 304 -16.17 -19.00 13.34
N ASN A 305 -16.62 -18.47 12.22
CA ASN A 305 -15.91 -18.48 10.93
C ASN A 305 -15.83 -17.08 10.35
N SER A 306 -14.90 -16.89 9.42
CA SER A 306 -14.68 -15.62 8.74
C SER A 306 -14.51 -15.83 7.25
N GLY A 307 -15.16 -14.94 6.48
CA GLY A 307 -15.04 -14.89 5.03
C GLY A 307 -14.12 -13.78 4.55
N TYR A 308 -13.65 -12.88 5.42
CA TYR A 308 -12.85 -11.71 5.03
C TYR A 308 -11.58 -11.60 5.85
N PHE A 309 -10.45 -11.36 5.16
CA PHE A 309 -9.12 -11.29 5.77
C PHE A 309 -8.34 -10.11 5.18
N ILE A 310 -7.56 -9.43 6.01
CA ILE A 310 -6.64 -8.38 5.56
C ILE A 310 -5.22 -8.93 5.62
N VAL A 311 -4.53 -8.88 4.49
CA VAL A 311 -3.11 -9.23 4.37
C VAL A 311 -2.30 -7.96 4.44
N HIS A 312 -1.48 -7.85 5.46
CA HIS A 312 -0.50 -6.79 5.63
C HIS A 312 0.85 -7.28 5.13
N CYS A 313 1.42 -6.61 4.15
CA CYS A 313 2.73 -6.96 3.61
C CYS A 313 3.64 -5.74 3.59
N ARG A 314 4.87 -5.91 4.03
CA ARG A 314 5.92 -4.89 3.99
C ARG A 314 7.16 -5.45 3.32
N VAL A 315 7.68 -4.73 2.32
CA VAL A 315 8.95 -5.00 1.67
C VAL A 315 9.87 -3.81 1.92
N GLN A 316 11.02 -4.05 2.51
CA GLN A 316 11.94 -3.00 2.94
C GLN A 316 13.38 -3.29 2.53
N SER A 317 14.07 -2.30 1.98
CA SER A 317 15.52 -2.24 1.77
C SER A 317 16.01 -0.81 1.93
N ALA A 318 17.27 -0.54 1.60
CA ALA A 318 17.81 0.83 1.59
C ALA A 318 17.07 1.77 0.61
N ARG A 319 16.52 1.22 -0.49
CA ARG A 319 15.84 1.98 -1.57
C ARG A 319 14.35 1.63 -1.71
N ILE A 320 13.87 0.61 -1.00
CA ILE A 320 12.50 0.12 -1.08
C ILE A 320 11.89 0.27 0.32
N ASN A 321 10.73 0.93 0.40
CA ASN A 321 9.87 0.92 1.57
C ASN A 321 8.42 0.84 1.09
N ALA A 322 7.99 -0.36 0.80
CA ALA A 322 6.64 -0.61 0.29
C ALA A 322 5.80 -1.30 1.36
N ARG A 323 4.59 -0.79 1.55
CA ARG A 323 3.57 -1.36 2.44
C ARG A 323 2.29 -1.50 1.66
N ILE A 324 1.70 -2.67 1.71
CA ILE A 324 0.38 -2.92 1.13
C ILE A 324 -0.53 -3.60 2.15
N ASP A 325 -1.79 -3.19 2.12
CA ASP A 325 -2.89 -3.91 2.75
C ASP A 325 -3.80 -4.44 1.64
N THR A 326 -4.20 -5.69 1.75
CA THR A 326 -5.05 -6.36 0.75
C THR A 326 -6.21 -7.04 1.45
N LEU A 327 -7.44 -6.65 1.11
CA LEU A 327 -8.63 -7.36 1.56
C LEU A 327 -8.90 -8.55 0.64
N ILE A 328 -8.94 -9.74 1.24
CA ILE A 328 -9.27 -10.99 0.56
C ILE A 328 -10.61 -11.49 1.09
N ALA A 329 -11.52 -11.80 0.17
CA ALA A 329 -12.72 -12.55 0.48
C ALA A 329 -12.46 -14.04 0.25
N ARG A 330 -12.97 -14.89 1.14
CA ARG A 330 -12.97 -16.34 1.06
C ARG A 330 -14.42 -16.83 1.02
N TYR A 331 -14.74 -17.59 0.01
CA TYR A 331 -16.07 -18.13 -0.22
C TYR A 331 -16.05 -19.63 -0.28
N GLY A 332 -17.20 -20.24 0.02
CA GLY A 332 -17.36 -21.68 0.02
C GLY A 332 -16.62 -22.38 1.16
N SER A 333 -16.67 -23.70 1.16
CA SER A 333 -16.03 -24.56 2.15
C SER A 333 -15.53 -25.85 1.50
N GLY A 334 -14.61 -26.53 2.17
CA GLY A 334 -14.02 -27.77 1.67
C GLY A 334 -13.30 -27.55 0.32
N ASN A 335 -13.44 -28.49 -0.58
CA ASN A 335 -12.81 -28.46 -1.91
C ASN A 335 -13.37 -27.39 -2.86
N PHE A 336 -14.51 -26.79 -2.52
CA PHE A 336 -15.14 -25.71 -3.30
C PHE A 336 -14.75 -24.32 -2.79
N ALA A 337 -13.84 -24.24 -1.82
CA ALA A 337 -13.38 -22.97 -1.32
C ALA A 337 -12.55 -22.19 -2.38
N TRP A 338 -12.88 -20.93 -2.56
CA TRP A 338 -12.14 -20.02 -3.44
C TRP A 338 -11.95 -18.66 -2.78
N THR A 339 -11.01 -17.89 -3.27
CA THR A 339 -10.67 -16.57 -2.72
C THR A 339 -10.64 -15.53 -3.81
N SER A 340 -11.09 -14.30 -3.47
CA SER A 340 -11.03 -13.14 -4.34
C SER A 340 -10.34 -11.98 -3.64
N VAL A 341 -9.55 -11.21 -4.38
CA VAL A 341 -9.03 -9.93 -3.90
C VAL A 341 -10.11 -8.88 -4.11
N ILE A 342 -10.53 -8.23 -3.04
CA ILE A 342 -11.54 -7.17 -3.09
C ILE A 342 -10.88 -5.81 -3.37
N TRP A 343 -9.82 -5.48 -2.64
CA TRP A 343 -9.03 -4.28 -2.86
C TRP A 343 -7.57 -4.46 -2.40
N VAL A 344 -6.69 -3.65 -2.99
CA VAL A 344 -5.29 -3.50 -2.59
C VAL A 344 -5.03 -2.03 -2.34
N ARG A 345 -4.45 -1.70 -1.19
CA ARG A 345 -4.06 -0.33 -0.81
C ARG A 345 -2.56 -0.28 -0.60
N ARG A 346 -1.91 0.67 -1.26
CA ARG A 346 -0.53 1.03 -0.95
C ARG A 346 -0.54 2.12 0.09
N LEU A 347 0.20 1.88 1.16
CA LEU A 347 0.40 2.84 2.23
C LEU A 347 1.69 3.62 1.92
N THR A 348 1.55 4.91 1.64
CA THR A 348 2.70 5.81 1.55
C THR A 348 3.24 6.05 2.96
N SER A 349 4.52 5.75 3.16
CA SER A 349 5.26 6.02 4.42
C SER A 349 5.77 7.44 4.42
#